data_701b0c8a7261911e2a89186089dc426f
#
_entry.id   701b0c8a7261911e2a89186089dc426f
#
_cell.length_a   1.000
_cell.length_b   1.000
_cell.length_c   1.000
_cell.angle_alpha   90.00
_cell.angle_beta   90.00
_cell.angle_gamma   90.00
#
_symmetry.space_group_name_H-M   'P 1'
#
loop_
_entity.id
_entity.type
_entity.pdbx_description
1 polymer ?
#
loop_
_entity_poly.entity_id
_entity_poly.type
_entity_poly.pdbx_seq_one_letter_code
_entity_poly.pdbx_strand_id
1 'polypeptide(L)'
;IVNHLNKFITPITNKSYNLGNIDSYHKDVNDDQHYKIINQIYHSSGRGIPTKDIDFNFGLIEDRITKICNYPSNLTCRMPNNIEKEFYIRIVRPSSNKNDANPPHRDVWIDRLKNAVNIHFIIAGNSNKSTLAVLPNSHIINENKILRTLEGANINNIKYQVPSVVGIDNDMNLIRPRIFKDDLLVFSPYLIHGGGPNLNNKTRISLEMRFWKK
;
A
#
# COMPACT_ATOMS: atom_id res chain seq x y z
N ILE A 1 -3.01 -14.85 3.90
CA ILE A 1 -3.22 -13.74 2.92
C ILE A 1 -3.52 -14.32 1.54
N VAL A 2 -2.66 -15.16 0.94
CA VAL A 2 -2.90 -15.72 -0.41
C VAL A 2 -4.21 -16.51 -0.45
N ASN A 3 -4.50 -17.33 0.56
CA ASN A 3 -5.77 -18.05 0.68
C ASN A 3 -6.97 -17.09 0.74
N HIS A 4 -6.84 -15.94 1.40
CA HIS A 4 -7.89 -14.93 1.42
C HIS A 4 -8.08 -14.31 0.03
N LEU A 5 -6.99 -13.98 -0.67
CA LEU A 5 -7.07 -13.46 -2.04
C LEU A 5 -7.74 -14.45 -3.00
N ASN A 6 -7.48 -15.74 -2.86
CA ASN A 6 -8.11 -16.76 -3.70
C ASN A 6 -9.64 -16.79 -3.58
N LYS A 7 -10.23 -16.34 -2.46
CA LYS A 7 -11.70 -16.22 -2.32
C LYS A 7 -12.29 -15.27 -3.37
N PHE A 8 -11.52 -14.29 -3.84
CA PHE A 8 -11.93 -13.31 -4.85
C PHE A 8 -11.41 -13.62 -6.24
N ILE A 9 -10.23 -14.23 -6.33
CA ILE A 9 -9.55 -14.51 -7.60
C ILE A 9 -10.19 -15.75 -8.26
N THR A 10 -10.34 -16.84 -7.51
CA THR A 10 -10.78 -18.13 -8.07
C THR A 10 -12.16 -18.07 -8.74
N PRO A 11 -13.17 -17.38 -8.19
CA PRO A 11 -14.49 -17.30 -8.84
C PRO A 11 -14.48 -16.55 -10.19
N ILE A 12 -13.46 -15.71 -10.42
CA ILE A 12 -13.38 -14.89 -11.65
C ILE A 12 -12.46 -15.54 -12.69
N THR A 13 -11.42 -16.23 -12.24
CA THR A 13 -10.35 -16.75 -13.13
C THR A 13 -10.34 -18.25 -13.28
N ASN A 14 -11.10 -18.98 -12.43
CA ASN A 14 -11.00 -20.44 -12.25
C ASN A 14 -9.60 -20.92 -11.86
N LYS A 15 -8.76 -20.03 -11.30
CA LYS A 15 -7.39 -20.33 -10.85
C LYS A 15 -7.21 -20.01 -9.38
N SER A 16 -6.40 -20.82 -8.71
CA SER A 16 -5.95 -20.59 -7.34
C SER A 16 -4.43 -20.48 -7.32
N TYR A 17 -3.95 -19.68 -6.41
CA TYR A 17 -2.53 -19.40 -6.25
C TYR A 17 -2.04 -19.83 -4.86
N ASN A 18 -0.75 -20.09 -4.78
CA ASN A 18 0.00 -20.19 -3.53
C ASN A 18 1.09 -19.12 -3.49
N LEU A 19 1.83 -19.04 -2.39
CA LEU A 19 2.87 -18.02 -2.23
C LEU A 19 3.98 -18.12 -3.29
N GLY A 20 4.23 -19.32 -3.81
CA GLY A 20 5.29 -19.55 -4.81
C GLY A 20 4.92 -19.11 -6.24
N ASN A 21 3.64 -18.91 -6.54
CA ASN A 21 3.20 -18.60 -7.91
C ASN A 21 2.25 -17.40 -8.04
N ILE A 22 1.81 -16.78 -6.95
CA ILE A 22 0.89 -15.64 -7.03
C ILE A 22 1.50 -14.41 -7.73
N ASP A 23 2.80 -14.32 -7.83
CA ASP A 23 3.50 -13.28 -8.60
C ASP A 23 3.32 -13.40 -10.12
N SER A 24 2.76 -14.53 -10.60
CA SER A 24 2.34 -14.73 -11.99
C SER A 24 0.89 -14.30 -12.29
N TYR A 25 0.16 -13.80 -11.31
CA TYR A 25 -1.26 -13.40 -11.40
C TYR A 25 -1.62 -12.62 -12.68
N HIS A 26 -0.76 -11.67 -13.11
CA HIS A 26 -0.97 -10.86 -14.30
C HIS A 26 -1.07 -11.65 -15.61
N LYS A 27 -0.62 -12.91 -15.64
CA LYS A 27 -0.69 -13.77 -16.83
C LYS A 27 -2.08 -14.38 -17.05
N ASP A 28 -2.88 -14.39 -15.98
CA ASP A 28 -4.16 -15.10 -15.93
C ASP A 28 -5.35 -14.15 -15.83
N VAL A 29 -5.13 -12.82 -15.74
CA VAL A 29 -6.18 -11.82 -15.61
C VAL A 29 -6.00 -10.71 -16.64
N ASN A 30 -7.10 -10.34 -17.28
CA ASN A 30 -7.19 -9.09 -18.03
C ASN A 30 -7.55 -7.91 -17.12
N ASP A 31 -7.67 -6.71 -17.66
CA ASP A 31 -7.95 -5.49 -16.90
C ASP A 31 -9.32 -5.55 -16.21
N ASP A 32 -10.36 -5.97 -16.91
CA ASP A 32 -11.72 -6.04 -16.36
C ASP A 32 -11.81 -7.04 -15.20
N GLN A 33 -11.18 -8.19 -15.34
CA GLN A 33 -11.10 -9.19 -14.28
C GLN A 33 -10.32 -8.65 -13.07
N HIS A 34 -9.20 -7.98 -13.30
CA HIS A 34 -8.40 -7.38 -12.24
C HIS A 34 -9.21 -6.34 -11.45
N TYR A 35 -9.85 -5.38 -12.14
CA TYR A 35 -10.66 -4.36 -11.46
C TYR A 35 -11.85 -4.95 -10.73
N LYS A 36 -12.48 -5.99 -11.28
CA LYS A 36 -13.55 -6.71 -10.60
C LYS A 36 -13.05 -7.37 -9.31
N ILE A 37 -11.88 -8.00 -9.33
CA ILE A 37 -11.25 -8.61 -8.14
C ILE A 37 -10.93 -7.54 -7.10
N ILE A 38 -10.26 -6.46 -7.50
CA ILE A 38 -9.88 -5.36 -6.59
C ILE A 38 -11.13 -4.73 -5.96
N ASN A 39 -12.16 -4.45 -6.75
CA ASN A 39 -13.41 -3.89 -6.24
C ASN A 39 -14.08 -4.83 -5.24
N GLN A 40 -14.11 -6.12 -5.49
CA GLN A 40 -14.67 -7.09 -4.54
C GLN A 40 -13.88 -7.15 -3.23
N ILE A 41 -12.54 -7.11 -3.28
CA ILE A 41 -11.70 -7.04 -2.08
C ILE A 41 -12.03 -5.79 -1.27
N TYR A 42 -12.16 -4.63 -1.92
CA TYR A 42 -12.46 -3.38 -1.21
C TYR A 42 -13.90 -3.30 -0.70
N HIS A 43 -14.88 -3.84 -1.43
CA HIS A 43 -16.28 -3.79 -1.01
C HIS A 43 -16.64 -4.82 0.06
N SER A 44 -16.05 -6.00 0.03
CA SER A 44 -16.36 -7.08 0.99
C SER A 44 -15.79 -6.84 2.38
N SER A 45 -14.75 -6.02 2.49
CA SER A 45 -14.02 -5.78 3.74
C SER A 45 -13.83 -4.30 4.08
N GLY A 46 -14.54 -3.41 3.39
CA GLY A 46 -14.49 -1.97 3.66
C GLY A 46 -13.24 -1.25 3.19
N ARG A 47 -12.15 -1.86 2.89
CA ARG A 47 -10.88 -1.36 2.29
C ARG A 47 -9.67 -2.24 2.58
N GLY A 48 -9.83 -3.33 3.31
CA GLY A 48 -8.70 -4.16 3.71
C GLY A 48 -9.11 -5.59 4.04
N ILE A 49 -8.17 -6.40 4.41
CA ILE A 49 -8.46 -7.72 4.96
C ILE A 49 -8.76 -7.54 6.45
N PRO A 50 -9.93 -7.97 6.94
CA PRO A 50 -10.18 -7.99 8.36
C PRO A 50 -9.15 -8.84 9.09
N THR A 51 -8.57 -8.32 10.15
CA THR A 51 -7.49 -9.02 10.85
C THR A 51 -7.93 -10.33 11.50
N LYS A 52 -9.23 -10.49 11.78
CA LYS A 52 -9.82 -11.76 12.23
C LYS A 52 -9.66 -12.91 11.21
N ASP A 53 -9.47 -12.56 9.92
CA ASP A 53 -9.30 -13.54 8.83
C ASP A 53 -7.83 -13.88 8.59
N ILE A 54 -6.91 -13.33 9.40
CA ILE A 54 -5.48 -13.54 9.27
C ILE A 54 -4.94 -14.05 10.61
N ASP A 55 -4.42 -15.27 10.59
CA ASP A 55 -3.65 -15.82 11.70
C ASP A 55 -2.29 -15.13 11.77
N PHE A 56 -2.18 -14.13 12.66
CA PHE A 56 -1.01 -13.28 12.78
C PHE A 56 -0.88 -12.70 14.18
N ASN A 57 0.31 -12.80 14.76
CA ASN A 57 0.58 -12.24 16.09
C ASN A 57 0.81 -10.72 16.01
N PHE A 58 -0.27 -9.96 16.04
CA PHE A 58 -0.23 -8.49 15.99
C PHE A 58 0.54 -7.86 17.14
N GLY A 59 0.45 -8.43 18.35
CA GLY A 59 1.16 -7.91 19.51
C GLY A 59 2.66 -7.89 19.30
N LEU A 60 3.21 -8.95 18.71
CA LEU A 60 4.64 -9.03 18.42
C LEU A 60 5.10 -7.94 17.44
N ILE A 61 4.29 -7.61 16.44
CA ILE A 61 4.63 -6.54 15.50
C ILE A 61 4.44 -5.16 16.13
N GLU A 62 3.35 -4.95 16.88
CA GLU A 62 3.13 -3.71 17.63
C GLU A 62 4.34 -3.39 18.52
N ASP A 63 4.83 -4.38 19.27
CA ASP A 63 6.01 -4.23 20.12
C ASP A 63 7.29 -3.94 19.34
N ARG A 64 7.52 -4.66 18.24
CA ARG A 64 8.71 -4.46 17.40
C ARG A 64 8.71 -3.08 16.74
N ILE A 65 7.58 -2.64 16.18
CA ILE A 65 7.47 -1.32 15.55
C ILE A 65 7.61 -0.21 16.58
N THR A 66 7.03 -0.36 17.77
CA THR A 66 7.22 0.59 18.88
C THR A 66 8.70 0.76 19.20
N LYS A 67 9.45 -0.33 19.30
CA LYS A 67 10.89 -0.30 19.59
C LYS A 67 11.70 0.32 18.44
N ILE A 68 11.43 -0.08 17.19
CA ILE A 68 12.15 0.43 16.00
C ILE A 68 11.92 1.93 15.85
N CYS A 69 10.70 2.40 16.04
CA CYS A 69 10.37 3.82 15.95
C CYS A 69 10.83 4.62 17.18
N ASN A 70 11.37 3.95 18.20
CA ASN A 70 11.71 4.57 19.50
C ASN A 70 10.55 5.44 20.01
N TYR A 71 9.33 4.94 19.90
CA TYR A 71 8.13 5.69 20.21
C TYR A 71 7.93 5.72 21.74
N PRO A 72 7.57 6.86 22.33
CA PRO A 72 7.48 7.01 23.79
C PRO A 72 6.30 6.26 24.41
N SER A 73 5.41 5.72 23.59
CA SER A 73 4.25 4.92 24.01
C SER A 73 4.02 3.76 23.05
N ASN A 74 3.29 2.75 23.52
CA ASN A 74 2.98 1.59 22.69
C ASN A 74 2.19 2.01 21.43
N LEU A 75 2.56 1.45 20.30
CA LEU A 75 1.84 1.59 19.05
C LEU A 75 0.83 0.44 18.90
N THR A 76 -0.26 0.70 18.24
CA THR A 76 -1.28 -0.30 17.89
C THR A 76 -1.75 -0.15 16.46
N CYS A 77 -2.06 -1.26 15.81
CA CYS A 77 -2.69 -1.26 14.50
C CYS A 77 -4.22 -1.05 14.53
N ARG A 78 -4.79 -0.75 15.70
CA ARG A 78 -6.20 -0.33 15.82
C ARG A 78 -6.32 1.14 15.49
N MET A 79 -7.22 1.50 14.59
CA MET A 79 -7.52 2.90 14.33
C MET A 79 -8.12 3.57 15.56
N PRO A 80 -7.80 4.85 15.81
CA PRO A 80 -8.53 5.64 16.82
C PRO A 80 -10.04 5.57 16.55
N ASN A 81 -10.82 5.28 17.58
CA ASN A 81 -12.28 5.16 17.51
C ASN A 81 -12.82 4.02 16.63
N ASN A 82 -11.98 3.12 16.15
CA ASN A 82 -12.41 1.94 15.43
C ASN A 82 -11.87 0.67 16.09
N ILE A 83 -12.71 -0.34 16.17
CA ILE A 83 -12.40 -1.60 16.84
C ILE A 83 -11.67 -2.57 15.89
N GLU A 84 -11.80 -2.38 14.60
CA GLU A 84 -11.23 -3.31 13.62
C GLU A 84 -9.85 -2.86 13.11
N LYS A 85 -8.93 -3.81 13.11
CA LYS A 85 -7.64 -3.70 12.47
C LYS A 85 -7.82 -4.02 10.99
N GLU A 86 -7.19 -3.27 10.11
CA GLU A 86 -7.28 -3.48 8.67
C GLU A 86 -5.91 -3.54 8.02
N PHE A 87 -5.75 -4.48 7.11
CA PHE A 87 -4.64 -4.49 6.16
C PHE A 87 -5.12 -4.09 4.79
N TYR A 88 -4.41 -3.18 4.19
CA TYR A 88 -4.66 -2.80 2.80
C TYR A 88 -3.78 -3.64 1.89
N ILE A 89 -4.40 -4.39 0.99
CA ILE A 89 -3.68 -5.14 -0.04
C ILE A 89 -3.53 -4.29 -1.28
N ARG A 90 -2.32 -4.34 -1.85
CA ARG A 90 -2.05 -3.81 -3.19
C ARG A 90 -1.61 -4.94 -4.10
N ILE A 91 -2.28 -5.08 -5.23
CA ILE A 91 -1.92 -5.97 -6.32
C ILE A 91 -1.51 -5.08 -7.49
N VAL A 92 -0.21 -5.01 -7.78
CA VAL A 92 0.34 -4.14 -8.81
C VAL A 92 0.99 -4.99 -9.87
N ARG A 93 0.31 -5.09 -11.01
CA ARG A 93 0.76 -5.87 -12.17
C ARG A 93 1.95 -5.20 -12.85
N PRO A 94 2.73 -5.92 -13.68
CA PRO A 94 3.78 -5.34 -14.51
C PRO A 94 3.32 -4.13 -15.33
N SER A 95 4.23 -3.25 -15.67
CA SER A 95 4.10 -1.85 -16.10
C SER A 95 3.15 -1.53 -17.26
N SER A 96 2.63 -2.53 -17.95
CA SER A 96 1.59 -2.31 -18.96
C SER A 96 0.30 -1.67 -18.41
N ASN A 97 0.10 -1.71 -17.08
CA ASN A 97 -1.11 -1.24 -16.42
C ASN A 97 -0.78 -0.14 -15.42
N LYS A 98 -0.89 1.09 -15.88
CA LYS A 98 -0.56 2.32 -15.12
C LYS A 98 -1.47 2.58 -13.93
N ASN A 99 -2.54 1.81 -13.76
CA ASN A 99 -3.66 2.13 -12.89
C ASN A 99 -3.65 1.39 -11.55
N ASP A 100 -2.74 0.43 -11.40
CA ASP A 100 -2.68 -0.43 -10.21
C ASP A 100 -2.00 0.27 -9.02
N ALA A 101 -1.32 1.40 -9.22
CA ALA A 101 -0.62 2.15 -8.19
C ALA A 101 -1.24 3.53 -7.96
N ASN A 102 -1.40 3.94 -6.70
CA ASN A 102 -1.78 5.31 -6.38
C ASN A 102 -0.74 6.31 -6.91
N PRO A 103 -1.16 7.53 -7.32
CA PRO A 103 -0.25 8.60 -7.67
C PRO A 103 0.61 9.01 -6.46
N PRO A 104 1.70 9.78 -6.65
CA PRO A 104 2.47 10.32 -5.54
C PRO A 104 1.59 11.15 -4.60
N HIS A 105 1.60 10.82 -3.32
CA HIS A 105 0.77 11.45 -2.30
C HIS A 105 1.39 11.38 -0.91
N ARG A 106 0.83 12.09 0.04
CA ARG A 106 1.06 11.95 1.47
C ARG A 106 -0.18 11.35 2.13
N ASP A 107 0.00 10.39 3.01
CA ASP A 107 -1.11 9.82 3.79
C ASP A 107 -1.71 10.82 4.78
N VAL A 108 -0.91 11.77 5.28
CA VAL A 108 -1.37 12.85 6.19
C VAL A 108 -2.50 13.70 5.62
N TRP A 109 -2.71 13.70 4.33
CA TRP A 109 -3.85 14.40 3.68
C TRP A 109 -5.19 13.70 3.93
N ILE A 110 -5.16 12.51 4.47
CA ILE A 110 -6.34 11.78 4.95
C ILE A 110 -6.36 11.91 6.47
N ASP A 111 -7.32 12.66 7.01
CA ASP A 111 -7.34 13.06 8.44
C ASP A 111 -7.10 11.92 9.42
N ARG A 112 -7.70 10.75 9.19
CA ARG A 112 -7.52 9.58 10.05
C ARG A 112 -6.09 9.02 10.07
N LEU A 113 -5.23 9.41 9.11
CA LEU A 113 -3.87 8.90 8.96
C LEU A 113 -2.78 9.87 9.45
N LYS A 114 -3.15 11.07 9.89
CA LYS A 114 -2.20 12.13 10.29
C LYS A 114 -1.16 11.68 11.31
N ASN A 115 -1.56 10.86 12.27
CA ASN A 115 -0.70 10.41 13.37
C ASN A 115 -0.32 8.93 13.25
N ALA A 116 -0.44 8.36 12.07
CA ALA A 116 -0.07 6.97 11.83
C ALA A 116 1.43 6.81 11.57
N VAL A 117 1.96 5.64 11.89
CA VAL A 117 3.22 5.13 11.34
C VAL A 117 2.85 4.15 10.24
N ASN A 118 3.35 4.39 9.03
CA ASN A 118 3.07 3.55 7.87
C ASN A 118 4.06 2.40 7.77
N ILE A 119 3.53 1.25 7.42
CA ILE A 119 4.34 0.06 7.13
C ILE A 119 3.92 -0.50 5.79
N HIS A 120 4.90 -0.81 4.97
CA HIS A 120 4.73 -1.50 3.70
C HIS A 120 5.53 -2.79 3.72
N PHE A 121 4.86 -3.90 3.42
CA PHE A 121 5.43 -5.24 3.39
C PHE A 121 5.10 -5.92 2.06
N ILE A 122 6.12 -6.47 1.40
CA ILE A 122 5.95 -7.18 0.11
C ILE A 122 5.80 -8.66 0.36
N ILE A 123 4.68 -9.24 -0.05
CA ILE A 123 4.37 -10.67 0.07
C ILE A 123 4.94 -11.44 -1.11
N ALA A 124 4.78 -10.92 -2.32
CA ALA A 124 5.24 -11.58 -3.55
C ALA A 124 5.66 -10.56 -4.61
N GLY A 125 6.44 -10.99 -5.58
CA GLY A 125 6.89 -10.15 -6.69
C GLY A 125 7.89 -9.08 -6.28
N ASN A 126 8.67 -9.30 -5.21
CA ASN A 126 9.68 -8.35 -4.74
C ASN A 126 10.82 -8.18 -5.73
N SER A 127 11.15 -6.94 -6.02
CA SER A 127 12.38 -6.53 -6.71
C SER A 127 12.60 -5.04 -6.53
N ASN A 128 13.84 -4.56 -6.72
CA ASN A 128 14.16 -3.14 -6.73
C ASN A 128 13.45 -2.34 -7.85
N LYS A 129 12.79 -3.02 -8.80
CA LYS A 129 11.96 -2.42 -9.85
C LYS A 129 10.47 -2.38 -9.52
N SER A 130 10.06 -3.03 -8.42
CA SER A 130 8.63 -3.14 -8.02
C SER A 130 8.33 -2.58 -6.64
N THR A 131 9.33 -2.20 -5.82
CA THR A 131 9.11 -1.65 -4.48
C THR A 131 8.34 -0.33 -4.52
N LEU A 132 7.82 0.10 -3.38
CA LEU A 132 7.15 1.38 -3.23
C LEU A 132 8.12 2.51 -3.60
N ALA A 133 7.70 3.42 -4.47
CA ALA A 133 8.48 4.61 -4.77
C ALA A 133 8.26 5.66 -3.68
N VAL A 134 9.32 6.34 -3.26
CA VAL A 134 9.31 7.37 -2.22
C VAL A 134 10.16 8.57 -2.63
N LEU A 135 9.78 9.74 -2.18
CA LEU A 135 10.61 10.95 -2.28
C LEU A 135 11.38 11.13 -0.98
N PRO A 136 12.71 10.91 -0.96
CA PRO A 136 13.52 11.05 0.25
C PRO A 136 13.37 12.45 0.85
N ASN A 137 13.38 12.52 2.19
CA ASN A 137 13.27 13.75 2.95
C ASN A 137 12.00 14.59 2.72
N SER A 138 11.07 14.11 1.92
CA SER A 138 9.84 14.86 1.67
C SER A 138 8.96 15.04 2.91
N HIS A 139 9.14 14.23 3.94
CA HIS A 139 8.39 14.35 5.20
C HIS A 139 8.66 15.65 5.96
N ILE A 140 9.78 16.32 5.69
CA ILE A 140 10.13 17.63 6.28
C ILE A 140 9.80 18.82 5.37
N ILE A 141 9.34 18.58 4.14
CA ILE A 141 8.91 19.67 3.25
C ILE A 141 7.63 20.29 3.81
N ASN A 142 7.64 21.61 3.94
CA ASN A 142 6.47 22.35 4.42
C ASN A 142 5.29 22.18 3.44
N GLU A 143 4.10 22.04 3.97
CA GLU A 143 2.89 21.77 3.18
C GLU A 143 2.59 22.86 2.14
N ASN A 144 2.89 24.12 2.43
CA ASN A 144 2.71 25.25 1.51
C ASN A 144 3.64 25.21 0.28
N LYS A 145 4.66 24.35 0.29
CA LYS A 145 5.57 24.11 -0.84
C LYS A 145 5.16 22.93 -1.72
N ILE A 146 4.03 22.28 -1.41
CA ILE A 146 3.53 21.14 -2.14
C ILE A 146 2.22 21.51 -2.80
N LEU A 147 2.23 21.60 -4.12
CA LEU A 147 1.00 21.74 -4.90
C LEU A 147 0.36 20.36 -5.05
N ARG A 148 -0.89 20.22 -4.64
CA ARG A 148 -1.65 18.98 -4.71
C ARG A 148 -3.07 19.19 -5.18
N THR A 149 -3.74 18.13 -5.63
CA THR A 149 -5.19 18.15 -5.88
C THR A 149 -5.93 18.29 -4.53
N LEU A 150 -7.06 18.99 -4.53
CA LEU A 150 -7.85 19.23 -3.30
C LEU A 150 -8.58 17.97 -2.84
N GLU A 151 -9.11 17.22 -3.80
CA GLU A 151 -9.78 15.93 -3.60
C GLU A 151 -8.95 14.81 -4.24
N GLY A 152 -9.55 13.65 -4.43
CA GLY A 152 -8.92 12.55 -5.16
C GLY A 152 -8.41 12.98 -6.55
N ALA A 153 -7.32 12.39 -6.99
CA ALA A 153 -6.72 12.70 -8.28
C ALA A 153 -7.52 12.08 -9.44
N ASN A 154 -7.55 12.78 -10.58
CA ASN A 154 -7.98 12.22 -11.86
C ASN A 154 -6.77 12.25 -12.82
N ILE A 155 -6.23 11.09 -13.13
CA ILE A 155 -5.04 10.94 -13.97
C ILE A 155 -5.36 9.96 -15.09
N ASN A 156 -5.24 10.39 -16.34
CA ASN A 156 -5.56 9.59 -17.52
C ASN A 156 -6.97 8.96 -17.46
N ASN A 157 -7.97 9.76 -17.04
CA ASN A 157 -9.36 9.35 -16.85
C ASN A 157 -9.61 8.32 -15.74
N ILE A 158 -8.63 8.12 -14.85
CA ILE A 158 -8.78 7.25 -13.70
C ILE A 158 -8.91 8.08 -12.44
N LYS A 159 -9.98 7.83 -11.71
CA LYS A 159 -10.27 8.51 -10.46
C LYS A 159 -9.61 7.76 -9.28
N TYR A 160 -8.70 8.43 -8.60
CA TYR A 160 -8.08 7.96 -7.36
C TYR A 160 -8.77 8.61 -6.16
N GLN A 161 -8.81 7.89 -5.04
CA GLN A 161 -9.40 8.41 -3.79
C GLN A 161 -8.44 9.27 -2.97
N VAL A 162 -7.15 9.26 -3.32
CA VAL A 162 -6.12 10.05 -2.64
C VAL A 162 -5.80 11.31 -3.42
N PRO A 163 -5.56 12.46 -2.77
CA PRO A 163 -4.97 13.62 -3.42
C PRO A 163 -3.63 13.24 -4.05
N SER A 164 -3.27 13.88 -5.16
CA SER A 164 -1.98 13.67 -5.82
C SER A 164 -1.12 14.91 -5.73
N VAL A 165 0.18 14.71 -5.56
CA VAL A 165 1.18 15.77 -5.78
C VAL A 165 1.11 16.18 -7.25
N VAL A 166 0.94 17.47 -7.49
CA VAL A 166 0.97 18.11 -8.82
C VAL A 166 2.33 18.74 -9.07
N GLY A 167 2.95 19.27 -8.03
CA GLY A 167 4.27 19.88 -8.08
C GLY A 167 4.84 20.13 -6.68
N ILE A 168 6.15 20.30 -6.64
CA ILE A 168 6.91 20.75 -5.46
C ILE A 168 7.98 21.72 -5.92
N ASP A 169 8.48 22.55 -5.00
CA ASP A 169 9.55 23.54 -5.31
C ASP A 169 10.87 22.88 -5.76
N ASN A 170 11.05 21.60 -5.48
CA ASN A 170 12.23 20.83 -5.85
C ASN A 170 11.87 19.72 -6.88
N ASP A 171 12.87 19.18 -7.53
CA ASP A 171 12.67 18.03 -8.42
C ASP A 171 12.03 16.85 -7.68
N MET A 172 10.95 16.32 -8.23
CA MET A 172 10.27 15.15 -7.70
C MET A 172 10.98 13.85 -8.14
N ASN A 173 12.19 13.64 -7.65
CA ASN A 173 12.98 12.45 -7.95
C ASN A 173 12.60 11.29 -7.01
N LEU A 174 11.62 10.52 -7.40
CA LEU A 174 11.18 9.33 -6.66
C LEU A 174 12.21 8.22 -6.80
N ILE A 175 12.67 7.71 -5.67
CA ILE A 175 13.53 6.52 -5.62
C ILE A 175 12.76 5.29 -5.13
N ARG A 176 13.31 4.11 -5.39
CA ARG A 176 12.79 2.84 -4.87
C ARG A 176 13.75 2.29 -3.82
N PRO A 177 13.38 2.29 -2.54
CA PRO A 177 14.19 1.66 -1.51
C PRO A 177 14.47 0.19 -1.86
N ARG A 178 15.71 -0.25 -1.63
CA ARG A 178 16.04 -1.66 -1.75
C ARG A 178 15.48 -2.37 -0.52
N ILE A 179 14.50 -3.21 -0.74
CA ILE A 179 13.83 -4.01 0.29
C ILE A 179 14.09 -5.47 -0.04
N PHE A 180 14.67 -6.21 0.90
CA PHE A 180 14.87 -7.65 0.75
C PHE A 180 13.60 -8.41 1.10
N LYS A 181 13.61 -9.70 0.85
CA LYS A 181 12.55 -10.60 1.31
C LYS A 181 12.48 -10.51 2.84
N ASP A 182 11.28 -10.42 3.37
CA ASP A 182 10.99 -10.32 4.81
C ASP A 182 11.35 -8.97 5.48
N ASP A 183 11.83 -7.99 4.73
CA ASP A 183 11.99 -6.62 5.23
C ASP A 183 10.65 -5.86 5.29
N LEU A 184 10.56 -4.94 6.25
CA LEU A 184 9.48 -3.97 6.36
C LEU A 184 10.01 -2.57 6.01
N LEU A 185 9.28 -1.84 5.18
CA LEU A 185 9.49 -0.42 5.00
C LEU A 185 8.61 0.34 6.00
N VAL A 186 9.24 1.05 6.93
CA VAL A 186 8.56 1.89 7.93
C VAL A 186 8.76 3.35 7.55
N PHE A 187 7.70 4.14 7.49
CA PHE A 187 7.81 5.54 7.07
C PHE A 187 6.71 6.43 7.65
N SER A 188 7.01 7.73 7.67
CA SER A 188 6.11 8.78 8.13
C SER A 188 4.93 8.97 7.17
N PRO A 189 3.70 9.27 7.64
CA PRO A 189 2.57 9.63 6.79
C PRO A 189 2.80 10.93 6.01
N TYR A 190 3.80 11.73 6.41
CA TYR A 190 4.23 12.94 5.70
C TYR A 190 5.17 12.65 4.52
N LEU A 191 5.72 11.44 4.40
CA LEU A 191 6.58 11.07 3.27
C LEU A 191 5.75 10.99 1.99
N ILE A 192 6.19 11.70 0.95
CA ILE A 192 5.60 11.54 -0.38
C ILE A 192 6.00 10.16 -0.92
N HIS A 193 4.99 9.37 -1.28
CA HIS A 193 5.17 8.01 -1.76
C HIS A 193 4.12 7.64 -2.80
N GLY A 194 4.33 6.55 -3.53
CA GLY A 194 3.43 6.11 -4.61
C GLY A 194 3.94 6.51 -5.99
N GLY A 195 3.09 6.38 -7.00
CA GLY A 195 3.34 6.84 -8.37
C GLY A 195 4.32 6.00 -9.19
N GLY A 196 4.86 4.95 -8.63
CA GLY A 196 5.80 4.11 -9.35
C GLY A 196 5.15 2.91 -10.02
N PRO A 197 5.14 2.79 -11.37
CA PRO A 197 4.70 1.58 -12.05
C PRO A 197 5.57 0.39 -11.62
N ASN A 198 5.02 -0.81 -11.66
CA ASN A 198 5.80 -2.01 -11.44
C ASN A 198 6.62 -2.32 -12.71
N LEU A 199 7.91 -2.03 -12.68
CA LEU A 199 8.84 -2.24 -13.81
C LEU A 199 9.45 -3.66 -13.83
N ASN A 200 8.95 -4.56 -12.98
CA ASN A 200 9.31 -5.97 -12.97
C ASN A 200 8.40 -6.75 -13.95
N ASN A 201 8.77 -7.99 -14.24
CA ASN A 201 7.95 -8.95 -15.00
C ASN A 201 7.04 -9.82 -14.12
N LYS A 202 6.92 -9.50 -12.83
CA LYS A 202 6.14 -10.21 -11.82
C LYS A 202 5.15 -9.27 -11.16
N THR A 203 3.95 -9.75 -10.84
CA THR A 203 2.99 -8.99 -10.05
C THR A 203 3.51 -8.80 -8.63
N ARG A 204 3.58 -7.55 -8.17
CA ARG A 204 3.82 -7.25 -6.76
C ARG A 204 2.51 -7.37 -5.98
N ILE A 205 2.57 -8.12 -4.89
CA ILE A 205 1.52 -8.16 -3.88
C ILE A 205 2.13 -7.64 -2.58
N SER A 206 1.53 -6.60 -2.03
CA SER A 206 2.02 -5.96 -0.81
C SER A 206 0.87 -5.66 0.15
N LEU A 207 1.22 -5.61 1.43
CA LEU A 207 0.36 -5.13 2.50
C LEU A 207 0.80 -3.74 2.91
N GLU A 208 -0.17 -2.90 3.19
CA GLU A 208 0.00 -1.63 3.87
C GLU A 208 -0.70 -1.74 5.23
N MET A 209 0.06 -1.46 6.28
CA MET A 209 -0.43 -1.41 7.66
C MET A 209 -0.17 -0.02 8.22
N ARG A 210 -0.99 0.37 9.17
CA ARG A 210 -0.83 1.63 9.87
C ARG A 210 -0.92 1.40 11.37
N PHE A 211 -0.09 2.12 12.10
CA PHE A 211 0.00 2.00 13.54
C PHE A 211 -0.18 3.38 14.18
N TRP A 212 -0.92 3.43 15.25
CA TRP A 212 -1.20 4.66 16.01
C TRP A 212 -0.76 4.49 17.45
N LYS A 213 -0.55 5.60 18.12
CA LYS A 213 -0.35 5.63 19.57
C LYS A 213 -1.58 5.01 20.24
N LYS A 214 -1.34 4.10 21.21
CA LYS A 214 -2.36 3.59 22.14
C LYS A 214 -2.87 4.68 23.04
#